data_e90de4e58e19656b0161b6f2f9e7d892
#
_entry.id   e90de4e58e19656b0161b6f2f9e7d892
#
_cell.length_a   1.000
_cell.length_b   1.000
_cell.length_c   1.000
_cell.angle_alpha   90.00
_cell.angle_beta   90.00
_cell.angle_gamma   90.00
#
_symmetry.space_group_name_H-M   'P 1'
#
loop_
_entity.id
_entity.type
_entity.pdbx_description
1 polymer ?
#
loop_
_entity_poly.entity_id
_entity_poly.type
_entity_poly.pdbx_seq_one_letter_code
_entity_poly.pdbx_strand_id
1 'polypeptide(L)'
;MSMDFNIFMNDVVNQARQEIVSAGYTELKTADEVKEALEQKGTTLVMVNSVCGCAGGIARPAAAHAVHYDKRPDQLVTVFAGQDKEATATARDYFTGYPPSSPSFALLKDGKIVTMVERHDIEGHEPMAVIQKLQNAFEQHCEEL
;
A
#
# COMPACT_ATOMS: atom_id res chain seq x y z
N MET A 1 -15.25 -23.87 -16.83
CA MET A 1 -13.88 -23.35 -17.01
C MET A 1 -13.77 -21.92 -16.59
N SER A 2 -14.36 -20.96 -17.33
CA SER A 2 -14.27 -19.55 -16.94
C SER A 2 -14.87 -19.27 -15.56
N MET A 3 -15.95 -19.99 -15.20
CA MET A 3 -16.59 -19.86 -13.90
C MET A 3 -15.65 -20.31 -12.77
N ASP A 4 -14.94 -21.43 -12.96
CA ASP A 4 -13.99 -21.93 -11.97
C ASP A 4 -12.81 -20.99 -11.79
N PHE A 5 -12.35 -20.41 -12.89
CA PHE A 5 -11.26 -19.42 -12.87
C PHE A 5 -11.72 -18.16 -12.11
N ASN A 6 -12.94 -17.68 -12.34
CA ASN A 6 -13.45 -16.51 -11.65
C ASN A 6 -13.59 -16.74 -10.15
N ILE A 7 -14.05 -17.93 -9.73
CA ILE A 7 -14.13 -18.30 -8.32
C ILE A 7 -12.73 -18.31 -7.71
N PHE A 8 -11.77 -18.92 -8.39
CA PHE A 8 -10.38 -18.95 -7.95
C PHE A 8 -9.81 -17.55 -7.75
N MET A 9 -10.01 -16.67 -8.72
CA MET A 9 -9.50 -15.30 -8.65
C MET A 9 -10.15 -14.50 -7.52
N ASN A 10 -11.44 -14.69 -7.29
CA ASN A 10 -12.12 -14.05 -6.17
C ASN A 10 -11.55 -14.50 -4.84
N ASP A 11 -11.22 -15.79 -4.69
CA ASP A 11 -10.60 -16.31 -3.48
C ASP A 11 -9.21 -15.72 -3.26
N VAL A 12 -8.41 -15.61 -4.32
CA VAL A 12 -7.07 -15.02 -4.27
C VAL A 12 -7.15 -13.55 -3.81
N VAL A 13 -8.07 -12.79 -4.40
CA VAL A 13 -8.27 -11.38 -4.04
C VAL A 13 -8.71 -11.26 -2.58
N ASN A 14 -9.68 -12.08 -2.16
CA ASN A 14 -10.21 -12.03 -0.79
C ASN A 14 -9.14 -12.38 0.23
N GLN A 15 -8.30 -13.36 -0.04
CA GLN A 15 -7.19 -13.71 0.84
C GLN A 15 -6.18 -12.56 0.96
N ALA A 16 -5.86 -11.91 -0.17
CA ALA A 16 -4.96 -10.77 -0.17
C ALA A 16 -5.53 -9.59 0.63
N ARG A 17 -6.84 -9.35 0.49
CA ARG A 17 -7.52 -8.29 1.27
C ARG A 17 -7.47 -8.59 2.77
N GLN A 18 -7.78 -9.83 3.15
CA GLN A 18 -7.74 -10.24 4.56
C GLN A 18 -6.34 -10.12 5.15
N GLU A 19 -5.33 -10.50 4.39
CA GLU A 19 -3.94 -10.42 4.82
C GLU A 19 -3.54 -8.98 5.18
N ILE A 20 -3.87 -8.03 4.30
CA ILE A 20 -3.47 -6.64 4.52
C ILE A 20 -4.32 -5.95 5.60
N VAL A 21 -5.60 -6.28 5.68
CA VAL A 21 -6.47 -5.76 6.74
C VAL A 21 -6.03 -6.29 8.11
N SER A 22 -5.66 -7.57 8.18
CA SER A 22 -5.14 -8.16 9.42
C SER A 22 -3.84 -7.52 9.87
N ALA A 23 -3.07 -6.94 8.94
CA ALA A 23 -1.85 -6.22 9.24
C ALA A 23 -2.09 -4.79 9.75
N GLY A 24 -3.34 -4.33 9.78
CA GLY A 24 -3.71 -3.02 10.31
C GLY A 24 -4.01 -1.96 9.26
N TYR A 25 -4.05 -2.34 7.99
CA TYR A 25 -4.34 -1.41 6.90
C TYR A 25 -5.85 -1.35 6.65
N THR A 26 -6.34 -0.15 6.36
CA THR A 26 -7.74 0.07 5.98
C THR A 26 -7.87 0.08 4.47
N GLU A 27 -8.78 -0.73 3.93
CA GLU A 27 -9.04 -0.75 2.49
C GLU A 27 -9.86 0.47 2.06
N LEU A 28 -9.43 1.08 0.97
CA LEU A 28 -10.16 2.18 0.33
C LEU A 28 -10.62 1.67 -1.04
N LYS A 29 -11.94 1.63 -1.23
CA LYS A 29 -12.54 1.01 -2.42
C LYS A 29 -13.18 2.00 -3.38
N THR A 30 -13.38 3.24 -2.95
CA THR A 30 -14.00 4.28 -3.76
C THR A 30 -13.14 5.53 -3.81
N ALA A 31 -13.35 6.37 -4.82
CA ALA A 31 -12.65 7.64 -4.94
C ALA A 31 -12.89 8.54 -3.73
N ASP A 32 -14.13 8.56 -3.23
CA ASP A 32 -14.47 9.40 -2.07
C ASP A 32 -13.76 8.94 -0.81
N GLU A 33 -13.67 7.63 -0.57
CA GLU A 33 -12.92 7.08 0.56
C GLU A 33 -11.44 7.46 0.47
N VAL A 34 -10.87 7.41 -0.73
CA VAL A 34 -9.47 7.79 -0.95
C VAL A 34 -9.25 9.27 -0.62
N LYS A 35 -10.09 10.15 -1.16
CA LYS A 35 -9.97 11.59 -0.91
C LYS A 35 -10.06 11.89 0.58
N GLU A 36 -11.04 11.32 1.25
CA GLU A 36 -11.23 11.54 2.69
C GLU A 36 -10.01 11.10 3.48
N ALA A 37 -9.44 9.93 3.18
CA ALA A 37 -8.30 9.40 3.91
C ALA A 37 -7.01 10.17 3.61
N LEU A 38 -6.73 10.46 2.33
CA LEU A 38 -5.45 11.03 1.92
C LEU A 38 -5.33 12.52 2.17
N GLU A 39 -6.44 13.22 2.38
CA GLU A 39 -6.43 14.66 2.64
C GLU A 39 -6.37 14.99 4.13
N GLN A 40 -6.32 14.00 4.99
CA GLN A 40 -6.20 14.23 6.42
C GLN A 40 -4.81 14.73 6.80
N LYS A 41 -4.75 15.46 7.92
CA LYS A 41 -3.48 15.91 8.49
C LYS A 41 -2.71 14.72 9.06
N GLY A 42 -1.41 14.88 9.16
CA GLY A 42 -0.53 13.85 9.66
C GLY A 42 0.03 12.98 8.54
N THR A 43 0.59 11.84 8.92
CA THR A 43 1.24 10.94 7.97
C THR A 43 0.32 9.78 7.58
N THR A 44 0.31 9.45 6.29
CA THR A 44 -0.49 8.35 5.74
C THR A 44 0.39 7.50 4.85
N LEU A 45 0.45 6.21 5.15
CA LEU A 45 1.10 5.24 4.26
C LEU A 45 0.02 4.62 3.38
N VAL A 46 0.18 4.75 2.07
CA VAL A 46 -0.73 4.18 1.09
C VAL A 46 -0.02 3.02 0.41
N MET A 47 -0.52 1.81 0.60
CA MET A 47 -0.04 0.66 -0.16
C MET A 47 -0.91 0.49 -1.41
N VAL A 48 -0.30 0.58 -2.58
CA VAL A 48 -0.94 0.16 -3.83
C VAL A 48 -0.70 -1.33 -3.95
N ASN A 49 -1.73 -2.10 -3.66
CA ASN A 49 -1.67 -3.56 -3.56
C ASN A 49 -2.00 -4.20 -4.89
N SER A 50 -1.66 -5.47 -5.04
CA SER A 50 -2.03 -6.27 -6.19
C SER A 50 -2.03 -7.74 -5.80
N VAL A 51 -2.40 -8.61 -6.76
CA VAL A 51 -2.40 -10.06 -6.53
C VAL A 51 -1.21 -10.76 -7.19
N CYS A 52 -0.22 -10.00 -7.68
CA CYS A 52 0.96 -10.58 -8.28
C CYS A 52 1.89 -11.23 -7.23
N GLY A 53 2.87 -12.02 -7.69
CA GLY A 53 3.81 -12.68 -6.80
C GLY A 53 4.64 -11.72 -5.95
N CYS A 54 5.02 -10.57 -6.50
CA CYS A 54 5.76 -9.53 -5.77
C CYS A 54 4.94 -8.97 -4.60
N ALA A 55 3.63 -8.80 -4.80
CA ALA A 55 2.77 -8.31 -3.74
C ALA A 55 2.62 -9.35 -2.61
N GLY A 56 2.33 -10.61 -2.97
CA GLY A 56 2.11 -11.66 -1.98
C GLY A 56 3.37 -12.12 -1.27
N GLY A 57 4.49 -12.23 -2.00
CA GLY A 57 5.73 -12.76 -1.47
C GLY A 57 6.64 -11.72 -0.82
N ILE A 58 6.50 -10.45 -1.19
CA ILE A 58 7.42 -9.40 -0.73
C ILE A 58 6.67 -8.22 -0.11
N ALA A 59 5.78 -7.58 -0.87
CA ALA A 59 5.19 -6.31 -0.44
C ALA A 59 4.26 -6.45 0.77
N ARG A 60 3.32 -7.41 0.76
CA ARG A 60 2.42 -7.58 1.90
C ARG A 60 3.13 -8.03 3.17
N PRO A 61 4.05 -9.01 3.12
CA PRO A 61 4.86 -9.31 4.32
C PRO A 61 5.63 -8.10 4.84
N ALA A 62 6.24 -7.32 3.94
CA ALA A 62 6.96 -6.11 4.34
C ALA A 62 6.02 -5.08 4.97
N ALA A 63 4.84 -4.89 4.39
CA ALA A 63 3.83 -3.99 4.94
C ALA A 63 3.43 -4.37 6.37
N ALA A 64 3.25 -5.67 6.62
CA ALA A 64 2.86 -6.18 7.93
C ALA A 64 3.96 -5.96 8.98
N HIS A 65 5.21 -6.16 8.61
CA HIS A 65 6.34 -6.06 9.55
C HIS A 65 6.83 -4.63 9.76
N ALA A 66 6.81 -3.80 8.73
CA ALA A 66 7.35 -2.45 8.81
C ALA A 66 6.65 -1.59 9.86
N VAL A 67 5.38 -1.84 10.12
CA VAL A 67 4.58 -1.04 11.08
C VAL A 67 4.86 -1.40 12.53
N HIS A 68 5.65 -2.44 12.79
CA HIS A 68 6.14 -2.76 14.14
C HIS A 68 7.45 -2.03 14.39
N TYR A 69 7.37 -0.71 14.44
CA TYR A 69 8.51 0.18 14.58
C TYR A 69 8.13 1.33 15.51
N ASP A 70 9.12 1.94 16.15
CA ASP A 70 8.89 3.03 17.11
C ASP A 70 8.25 4.26 16.46
N LYS A 71 8.55 4.48 15.19
CA LYS A 71 7.94 5.54 14.39
C LYS A 71 7.12 4.90 13.28
N ARG A 72 5.88 5.32 13.13
CA ARG A 72 5.03 4.81 12.05
C ARG A 72 4.01 5.85 11.65
N PRO A 73 3.42 5.73 10.45
CA PRO A 73 2.41 6.67 9.98
C PRO A 73 1.17 6.68 10.88
N ASP A 74 0.50 7.81 10.93
CA ASP A 74 -0.76 7.96 11.66
C ASP A 74 -1.87 7.10 11.08
N GLN A 75 -1.85 6.91 9.75
CA GLN A 75 -2.82 6.09 9.05
C GLN A 75 -2.12 5.09 8.13
N LEU A 76 -2.69 3.90 8.04
CA LEU A 76 -2.26 2.84 7.13
C LEU A 76 -3.44 2.49 6.25
N VAL A 77 -3.35 2.75 4.95
CA VAL A 77 -4.43 2.49 4.00
C VAL A 77 -3.91 1.74 2.78
N THR A 78 -4.82 1.10 2.07
CA THR A 78 -4.46 0.36 0.86
C THR A 78 -5.54 0.48 -0.20
N VAL A 79 -5.11 0.49 -1.46
CA VAL A 79 -5.97 0.38 -2.64
C VAL A 79 -5.49 -0.81 -3.46
N PHE A 80 -6.41 -1.53 -4.11
CA PHE A 80 -6.08 -2.70 -4.92
C PHE A 80 -6.06 -2.33 -6.41
N ALA A 81 -4.85 -2.24 -6.98
CA ALA A 81 -4.68 -2.03 -8.42
C ALA A 81 -5.26 -3.23 -9.17
N GLY A 82 -6.02 -2.94 -10.21
CA GLY A 82 -6.66 -3.97 -11.02
C GLY A 82 -8.03 -4.40 -10.51
N GLN A 83 -8.32 -4.22 -9.22
CA GLN A 83 -9.60 -4.59 -8.61
C GLN A 83 -10.46 -3.34 -8.36
N ASP A 84 -9.92 -2.38 -7.62
CA ASP A 84 -10.62 -1.13 -7.30
C ASP A 84 -9.98 -0.01 -8.12
N LYS A 85 -10.29 0.01 -9.42
CA LYS A 85 -9.59 0.86 -10.41
C LYS A 85 -9.78 2.35 -10.14
N GLU A 86 -10.99 2.76 -9.80
CA GLU A 86 -11.27 4.16 -9.53
C GLU A 86 -10.55 4.65 -8.28
N ALA A 87 -10.59 3.87 -7.20
CA ALA A 87 -9.87 4.19 -5.97
C ALA A 87 -8.36 4.28 -6.22
N THR A 88 -7.81 3.34 -6.98
CA THR A 88 -6.39 3.32 -7.32
C THR A 88 -5.99 4.53 -8.14
N ALA A 89 -6.77 4.88 -9.15
CA ALA A 89 -6.51 6.06 -9.98
C ALA A 89 -6.54 7.34 -9.15
N THR A 90 -7.52 7.46 -8.26
CA THR A 90 -7.65 8.61 -7.38
C THR A 90 -6.45 8.72 -6.43
N ALA A 91 -6.01 7.60 -5.85
CA ALA A 91 -4.83 7.60 -4.99
C ALA A 91 -3.59 8.05 -5.76
N ARG A 92 -3.42 7.58 -6.99
CA ARG A 92 -2.26 7.94 -7.84
C ARG A 92 -2.21 9.42 -8.18
N ASP A 93 -3.33 10.11 -8.17
CA ASP A 93 -3.36 11.56 -8.39
C ASP A 93 -2.61 12.31 -7.28
N TYR A 94 -2.46 11.71 -6.10
CA TYR A 94 -1.70 12.29 -4.99
C TYR A 94 -0.20 11.99 -5.07
N PHE A 95 0.21 11.09 -5.96
CA PHE A 95 1.61 10.66 -6.08
C PHE A 95 2.34 11.46 -7.15
N THR A 96 2.33 12.78 -7.00
CA THR A 96 2.93 13.69 -7.99
C THR A 96 4.42 13.43 -8.15
N GLY A 97 4.86 13.35 -9.42
CA GLY A 97 6.27 13.11 -9.74
C GLY A 97 6.67 11.65 -9.86
N TYR A 98 5.74 10.72 -9.60
CA TYR A 98 6.02 9.28 -9.66
C TYR A 98 5.11 8.61 -10.68
N PRO A 99 5.67 7.78 -11.58
CA PRO A 99 4.85 7.02 -12.52
C PRO A 99 4.06 5.92 -11.81
N PRO A 100 2.92 5.50 -12.36
CA PRO A 100 2.15 4.41 -11.76
C PRO A 100 2.96 3.12 -11.66
N SER A 101 2.89 2.47 -10.51
CA SER A 101 3.47 1.15 -10.30
C SER A 101 2.67 0.39 -9.24
N SER A 102 2.73 -0.93 -9.28
CA SER A 102 2.11 -1.80 -8.27
C SER A 102 2.82 -3.15 -8.23
N PRO A 103 3.10 -3.69 -7.03
CA PRO A 103 2.85 -3.06 -5.74
C PRO A 103 3.76 -1.86 -5.50
N SER A 104 3.32 -0.93 -4.68
CA SER A 104 4.12 0.23 -4.30
C SER A 104 3.59 0.80 -2.99
N PHE A 105 4.41 1.67 -2.36
CA PHE A 105 4.04 2.35 -1.13
C PHE A 105 4.30 3.84 -1.30
N ALA A 106 3.34 4.66 -0.93
CA ALA A 106 3.49 6.11 -0.92
C ALA A 106 3.30 6.62 0.51
N LEU A 107 4.21 7.44 0.97
CA LEU A 107 4.08 8.11 2.26
C LEU A 107 3.71 9.56 2.03
N LEU A 108 2.57 9.97 2.59
CA LEU A 108 2.08 11.34 2.49
C LEU A 108 2.12 12.01 3.86
N LYS A 109 2.33 13.31 3.86
CA LYS A 109 2.24 14.15 5.05
C LYS A 109 1.33 15.33 4.73
N ASP A 110 0.26 15.47 5.51
CA ASP A 110 -0.76 16.49 5.29
C ASP A 110 -1.28 16.52 3.85
N GLY A 111 -1.52 15.34 3.28
CA GLY A 111 -2.06 15.17 1.95
C GLY A 111 -1.05 15.31 0.81
N LYS A 112 0.23 15.50 1.11
CA LYS A 112 1.29 15.67 0.09
C LYS A 112 2.30 14.55 0.17
N ILE A 113 2.71 14.03 -0.99
CA ILE A 113 3.68 12.95 -1.03
C ILE A 113 5.06 13.44 -0.58
N VAL A 114 5.69 12.64 0.29
CA VAL A 114 7.05 12.92 0.77
C VAL A 114 8.06 11.90 0.27
N THR A 115 7.65 10.65 0.07
CA THR A 115 8.52 9.62 -0.52
C THR A 115 7.69 8.46 -1.02
N MET A 116 8.32 7.61 -1.82
CA MET A 116 7.65 6.44 -2.38
C MET A 116 8.63 5.27 -2.50
N VAL A 117 8.13 4.06 -2.22
CA VAL A 117 8.82 2.80 -2.52
C VAL A 117 8.10 2.24 -3.72
N GLU A 118 8.75 2.25 -4.87
CA GLU A 118 8.15 1.86 -6.14
C GLU A 118 8.36 0.37 -6.42
N ARG A 119 7.65 -0.15 -7.43
CA ARG A 119 7.74 -1.56 -7.78
C ARG A 119 9.19 -2.01 -8.01
N HIS A 120 10.02 -1.20 -8.66
CA HIS A 120 11.41 -1.58 -8.92
C HIS A 120 12.25 -1.69 -7.64
N ASP A 121 11.80 -1.07 -6.54
CA ASP A 121 12.41 -1.22 -5.23
C ASP A 121 11.94 -2.49 -4.51
N ILE A 122 10.89 -3.12 -5.00
CA ILE A 122 10.26 -4.30 -4.39
C ILE A 122 10.58 -5.56 -5.19
N GLU A 123 10.30 -5.53 -6.49
CA GLU A 123 10.49 -6.68 -7.37
C GLU A 123 11.96 -7.10 -7.41
N GLY A 124 12.23 -8.37 -7.16
CA GLY A 124 13.58 -8.90 -7.13
C GLY A 124 14.35 -8.63 -5.84
N HIS A 125 13.73 -7.97 -4.87
CA HIS A 125 14.34 -7.71 -3.55
C HIS A 125 13.70 -8.59 -2.49
N GLU A 126 14.40 -8.76 -1.38
CA GLU A 126 13.83 -9.51 -0.25
C GLU A 126 12.94 -8.63 0.61
N PRO A 127 11.97 -9.23 1.34
CA PRO A 127 11.10 -8.45 2.23
C PRO A 127 11.86 -7.57 3.21
N MET A 128 12.98 -8.03 3.75
CA MET A 128 13.78 -7.24 4.69
C MET A 128 14.28 -5.93 4.08
N ALA A 129 14.68 -5.96 2.80
CA ALA A 129 15.13 -4.75 2.11
C ALA A 129 14.00 -3.72 2.00
N VAL A 130 12.78 -4.20 1.71
CA VAL A 130 11.59 -3.33 1.61
C VAL A 130 11.21 -2.78 2.99
N ILE A 131 11.26 -3.64 4.02
CA ILE A 131 11.01 -3.22 5.42
C ILE A 131 11.96 -2.08 5.80
N GLN A 132 13.24 -2.21 5.49
CA GLN A 132 14.23 -1.18 5.79
C GLN A 132 13.93 0.14 5.08
N LYS A 133 13.53 0.08 3.82
CA LYS A 133 13.16 1.28 3.07
C LYS A 133 11.96 1.98 3.69
N LEU A 134 10.95 1.22 4.09
CA LEU A 134 9.76 1.76 4.74
C LEU A 134 10.11 2.36 6.11
N GLN A 135 10.87 1.65 6.93
CA GLN A 135 11.25 2.13 8.25
C GLN A 135 12.16 3.36 8.18
N ASN A 136 13.04 3.44 7.17
CA ASN A 136 13.83 4.65 6.93
C ASN A 136 12.93 5.84 6.61
N ALA A 137 11.90 5.63 5.82
CA ALA A 137 10.92 6.68 5.50
C ALA A 137 10.16 7.11 6.76
N PHE A 138 9.76 6.17 7.61
CA PHE A 138 9.07 6.47 8.88
C PHE A 138 10.01 7.27 9.80
N GLU A 139 11.29 6.90 9.87
CA GLU A 139 12.28 7.59 10.68
C GLU A 139 12.42 9.06 10.29
N GLN A 140 12.36 9.34 8.98
CA GLN A 140 12.54 10.69 8.47
C GLN A 140 11.29 11.55 8.54
N HIS A 141 10.11 10.95 8.47
CA HIS A 141 8.86 11.68 8.24
C HIS A 141 7.78 11.46 9.30
N CYS A 142 7.89 10.43 10.12
CA CYS A 142 6.88 10.11 11.14
C CYS A 142 7.39 10.45 12.53
N GLU A 143 6.45 10.65 13.47
CA GLU A 143 6.79 10.90 14.85
C GLU A 143 6.75 9.62 15.67
N GLU A 144 7.42 9.63 16.82
CA GLU A 144 7.36 8.51 17.75
C GLU A 144 5.95 8.36 18.32
N LEU A 145 5.58 7.10 18.56
CA LEU A 145 4.29 6.77 19.17
C LEU A 145 4.26 7.13 20.65
#